data_95bb88f4268e07644b946f13e2ebd781
#
_entry.id   95bb88f4268e07644b946f13e2ebd781
#
_cell.length_a   1.000
_cell.length_b   1.000
_cell.length_c   1.000
_cell.angle_alpha   90.00
_cell.angle_beta   90.00
_cell.angle_gamma   90.00
#
_symmetry.space_group_name_H-M   'P 1'
#
loop_
_entity.id
_entity.type
_entity.pdbx_description
1 polymer ?
#
loop_
_entity_poly.entity_id
_entity_poly.type
_entity_poly.pdbx_seq_one_letter_code
_entity_poly.pdbx_strand_id
1 'polypeptide(L)'
;MCIRDSIGLYRNEQTYEPVEYLCKLPKTKNKTVLVLDPMLATGNSSSAAIDLIKERGVKVKNIKLVSLLAAPEGIKNLRKNHKDLHIFTCSLDKGLNKKKYIVPGLGDAGDRYMGT
;
A
#
# COMPACT_ATOMS: atom_id res chain seq x y z
N MET A 1 1.19 -17.16 -16.36
CA MET A 1 -0.18 -16.76 -15.96
C MET A 1 -0.08 -15.86 -14.73
N CYS A 2 -0.60 -14.64 -14.81
CA CYS A 2 -0.70 -13.76 -13.66
C CYS A 2 -1.96 -14.12 -12.85
N ILE A 3 -1.80 -14.31 -11.55
CA ILE A 3 -2.92 -14.51 -10.64
C ILE A 3 -3.16 -13.16 -9.97
N ARG A 4 -4.39 -12.65 -10.07
CA ARG A 4 -4.86 -11.46 -9.36
C ARG A 4 -5.70 -11.89 -8.19
N ASP A 5 -5.41 -11.30 -7.03
CA ASP A 5 -6.19 -11.51 -5.83
C ASP A 5 -6.23 -10.22 -4.99
N SER A 6 -7.00 -10.23 -3.91
CA SER A 6 -7.30 -9.02 -3.18
C SER A 6 -7.03 -9.18 -1.68
N ILE A 7 -6.49 -8.12 -1.09
CA ILE A 7 -6.47 -7.88 0.35
C ILE A 7 -7.41 -6.72 0.62
N GLY A 8 -8.43 -6.94 1.44
CA GLY A 8 -9.36 -5.92 1.86
C GLY A 8 -8.94 -5.38 3.23
N LEU A 9 -8.68 -4.09 3.28
CA LEU A 9 -8.34 -3.36 4.49
C LEU A 9 -9.25 -2.12 4.61
N TYR A 10 -9.74 -1.83 5.82
CA TYR A 10 -10.35 -0.55 6.11
C TYR A 10 -9.57 0.16 7.21
N ARG A 11 -9.67 1.46 7.25
CA ARG A 11 -9.05 2.26 8.31
C ARG A 11 -10.02 2.37 9.48
N ASN A 12 -9.56 2.01 10.67
CA ASN A 12 -10.30 2.33 11.88
C ASN A 12 -10.38 3.85 12.05
N GLU A 13 -11.58 4.40 12.19
CA GLU A 13 -11.81 5.84 12.25
C GLU A 13 -11.23 6.51 13.50
N GLN A 14 -11.06 5.74 14.58
CA GLN A 14 -10.54 6.22 15.85
C GLN A 14 -9.02 6.08 15.97
N THR A 15 -8.48 4.92 15.58
CA THR A 15 -7.04 4.62 15.73
C THR A 15 -6.22 4.91 14.47
N TYR A 16 -6.90 5.08 13.33
CA TYR A 16 -6.29 5.19 11.99
C TYR A 16 -5.45 3.98 11.57
N GLU A 17 -5.58 2.86 12.28
CA GLU A 17 -4.90 1.62 11.95
C GLU A 17 -5.65 0.82 10.89
N PRO A 18 -4.92 0.10 10.02
CA PRO A 18 -5.55 -0.78 9.03
C PRO A 18 -6.14 -2.01 9.72
N VAL A 19 -7.38 -2.33 9.36
CA VAL A 19 -8.07 -3.53 9.81
C VAL A 19 -8.37 -4.42 8.61
N GLU A 20 -7.90 -5.66 8.67
CA GLU A 20 -8.15 -6.66 7.63
C GLU A 20 -9.60 -7.17 7.71
N TYR A 21 -10.29 -7.21 6.56
CA TYR A 21 -11.58 -7.87 6.45
C TYR A 21 -11.63 -8.92 5.33
N LEU A 22 -10.65 -8.92 4.44
CA LEU A 22 -10.54 -9.88 3.35
C LEU A 22 -9.07 -10.14 3.05
N CYS A 23 -8.68 -11.41 3.07
CA CYS A 23 -7.36 -11.83 2.59
C CYS A 23 -7.49 -13.07 1.72
N LYS A 24 -7.65 -12.85 0.42
CA LYS A 24 -7.57 -13.88 -0.60
C LYS A 24 -6.21 -13.80 -1.26
N LEU A 25 -5.29 -14.68 -0.87
CA LEU A 25 -3.97 -14.77 -1.46
C LEU A 25 -3.72 -16.21 -1.92
N PRO A 26 -3.27 -16.41 -3.17
CA PRO A 26 -2.90 -17.72 -3.65
C PRO A 26 -1.63 -18.22 -2.96
N LYS A 27 -1.21 -19.45 -3.25
CA LYS A 27 0.11 -19.95 -2.82
C LYS A 27 1.19 -19.14 -3.53
N THR A 28 1.86 -18.26 -2.77
CA THR A 28 2.79 -17.25 -3.31
C THR A 28 4.26 -17.54 -3.00
N LYS A 29 4.54 -18.62 -2.27
CA LYS A 29 5.92 -19.02 -1.94
C LYS A 29 6.78 -19.10 -3.22
N ASN A 30 7.95 -18.46 -3.20
CA ASN A 30 8.90 -18.38 -4.31
C ASN A 30 8.39 -17.62 -5.56
N LYS A 31 7.34 -16.81 -5.44
CA LYS A 31 6.84 -15.96 -6.52
C LYS A 31 7.22 -14.50 -6.31
N THR A 32 7.25 -13.74 -7.39
CA THR A 32 7.27 -12.27 -7.33
C THR A 32 5.84 -11.77 -7.16
N VAL A 33 5.63 -10.92 -6.18
CA VAL A 33 4.32 -10.33 -5.87
C VAL A 33 4.35 -8.84 -6.16
N LEU A 34 3.41 -8.37 -6.96
CA LEU A 34 3.16 -6.94 -7.16
C LEU A 34 2.01 -6.51 -6.27
N VAL A 35 2.27 -5.56 -5.39
CA VAL A 35 1.26 -4.89 -4.56
C VAL A 35 0.88 -3.59 -5.28
N LEU A 36 -0.37 -3.46 -5.65
CA LEU A 36 -0.89 -2.29 -6.34
C LEU A 36 -1.67 -1.42 -5.34
N ASP A 37 -1.13 -0.26 -5.05
CA ASP A 37 -1.76 0.74 -4.17
C ASP A 37 -1.68 2.10 -4.87
N PRO A 38 -2.78 2.61 -5.47
CA PRO A 38 -2.74 3.82 -6.26
C PRO A 38 -2.22 5.05 -5.50
N MET A 39 -2.49 5.13 -4.20
CA MET A 39 -2.26 6.32 -3.39
C MET A 39 -1.45 5.97 -2.13
N LEU A 40 -0.13 5.99 -2.25
CA LEU A 40 0.76 5.73 -1.11
C LEU A 40 0.90 6.99 -0.23
N ALA A 41 -0.01 7.16 0.71
CA ALA A 41 -0.03 8.30 1.63
C ALA A 41 0.84 8.03 2.88
N THR A 42 0.26 7.47 3.94
CA THR A 42 1.00 7.13 5.18
C THR A 42 1.79 5.83 5.05
N GLY A 43 1.40 4.94 4.16
CA GLY A 43 1.99 3.62 3.96
C GLY A 43 1.52 2.55 4.96
N ASN A 44 0.61 2.87 5.88
CA ASN A 44 0.16 1.91 6.90
C ASN A 44 -0.59 0.73 6.29
N SER A 45 -1.53 0.99 5.39
CA SER A 45 -2.28 -0.08 4.70
C SER A 45 -1.38 -0.94 3.83
N SER A 46 -0.47 -0.32 3.07
CA SER A 46 0.51 -1.04 2.26
C SER A 46 1.46 -1.88 3.13
N SER A 47 1.89 -1.35 4.28
CA SER A 47 2.73 -2.09 5.23
C SER A 47 2.01 -3.32 5.77
N ALA A 48 0.75 -3.18 6.20
CA ALA A 48 -0.07 -4.29 6.67
C ALA A 48 -0.27 -5.35 5.58
N ALA A 49 -0.55 -4.94 4.35
CA ALA A 49 -0.69 -5.86 3.21
C ALA A 49 0.61 -6.63 2.95
N ILE A 50 1.76 -5.96 3.03
CA ILE A 50 3.07 -6.59 2.85
C ILE A 50 3.35 -7.61 3.96
N ASP A 51 2.98 -7.31 5.22
CA ASP A 51 3.13 -8.26 6.33
C ASP A 51 2.30 -9.53 6.09
N LEU A 52 1.06 -9.42 5.64
CA LEU A 52 0.23 -10.57 5.26
C LEU A 52 0.86 -11.41 4.14
N ILE A 53 1.47 -10.78 3.16
CA ILE A 53 2.17 -11.47 2.07
C ILE A 53 3.42 -12.18 2.59
N LYS A 54 4.16 -11.56 3.51
CA LYS A 54 5.33 -12.18 4.17
C LYS A 54 4.94 -13.42 4.98
N GLU A 55 3.82 -13.37 5.70
CA GLU A 55 3.27 -14.51 6.45
C GLU A 55 2.94 -15.71 5.54
N ARG A 56 2.68 -15.45 4.25
CA ARG A 56 2.51 -16.49 3.23
C ARG A 56 3.82 -17.03 2.66
N GLY A 57 4.97 -16.66 3.24
CA GLY A 57 6.30 -17.16 2.88
C GLY A 57 6.97 -16.44 1.72
N VAL A 58 6.51 -15.26 1.33
CA VAL A 58 7.16 -14.43 0.30
C VAL A 58 8.26 -13.60 0.95
N LYS A 59 9.48 -13.65 0.39
CA LYS A 59 10.58 -12.80 0.84
C LYS A 59 10.36 -11.36 0.38
N VAL A 60 10.69 -10.37 1.23
CA VAL A 60 10.49 -8.93 0.94
C VAL A 60 11.12 -8.51 -0.39
N LYS A 61 12.31 -9.01 -0.71
CA LYS A 61 12.98 -8.74 -2.00
C LYS A 61 12.18 -9.15 -3.24
N ASN A 62 11.23 -10.08 -3.08
CA ASN A 62 10.33 -10.54 -4.14
C ASN A 62 8.99 -9.79 -4.13
N ILE A 63 8.81 -8.81 -3.25
CA ILE A 63 7.63 -7.96 -3.19
C ILE A 63 7.97 -6.62 -3.83
N LYS A 64 7.12 -6.15 -4.73
CA LYS A 64 7.24 -4.85 -5.39
C LYS A 64 5.95 -4.09 -5.18
N LEU A 65 6.05 -2.88 -4.62
CA LEU A 65 4.93 -1.97 -4.48
C LEU A 65 4.90 -1.01 -5.67
N VAL A 66 3.74 -0.86 -6.26
CA VAL A 66 3.53 0.07 -7.38
C VAL A 66 2.40 1.01 -7.03
N SER A 67 2.66 2.32 -7.12
CA SER A 67 1.68 3.36 -6.86
C SER A 67 1.66 4.41 -7.98
N LEU A 68 0.56 5.15 -8.09
CA LEU A 68 0.47 6.30 -8.98
C LEU A 68 1.06 7.54 -8.32
N LEU A 69 0.60 7.84 -7.10
CA LEU A 69 1.11 8.95 -6.30
C LEU A 69 1.67 8.42 -4.98
N ALA A 70 2.76 9.01 -4.53
CA ALA A 70 3.37 8.69 -3.25
C ALA A 70 3.74 9.96 -2.48
N ALA A 71 3.63 9.88 -1.15
CA ALA A 71 4.17 10.88 -0.26
C ALA A 71 5.49 10.39 0.35
N PRO A 72 6.47 11.28 0.60
CA PRO A 72 7.73 10.91 1.23
C PRO A 72 7.56 10.19 2.57
N GLU A 73 6.55 10.57 3.34
CA GLU A 73 6.22 9.96 4.63
C GLU A 73 5.87 8.48 4.48
N GLY A 74 5.06 8.13 3.48
CA GLY A 74 4.69 6.73 3.20
C GLY A 74 5.88 5.89 2.78
N ILE A 75 6.73 6.42 1.92
CA ILE A 75 7.96 5.74 1.50
C ILE A 75 8.90 5.52 2.68
N LYS A 76 9.08 6.54 3.53
CA LYS A 76 9.93 6.45 4.72
C LYS A 76 9.41 5.40 5.70
N ASN A 77 8.09 5.38 5.93
CA ASN A 77 7.44 4.38 6.78
C ASN A 77 7.66 2.95 6.26
N LEU A 78 7.43 2.73 4.98
CA LEU A 78 7.62 1.42 4.36
C LEU A 78 9.09 0.97 4.42
N ARG A 79 10.04 1.85 4.13
CA ARG A 79 11.47 1.52 4.21
C ARG A 79 11.95 1.22 5.62
N LYS A 80 11.35 1.84 6.64
CA LYS A 80 11.64 1.54 8.04
C LYS A 80 11.22 0.12 8.40
N ASN A 81 10.06 -0.33 7.93
CA ASN A 81 9.48 -1.62 8.27
C ASN A 81 9.91 -2.76 7.33
N HIS A 82 10.25 -2.42 6.08
CA HIS A 82 10.54 -3.37 5.00
C HIS A 82 11.73 -2.89 4.16
N LYS A 83 12.95 -3.03 4.68
CA LYS A 83 14.18 -2.45 4.11
C LYS A 83 14.44 -2.83 2.65
N ASP A 84 14.17 -4.09 2.28
CA ASP A 84 14.44 -4.63 0.93
C ASP A 84 13.24 -4.50 -0.02
N LEU A 85 12.22 -3.73 0.36
CA LEU A 85 11.05 -3.50 -0.47
C LEU A 85 11.39 -2.60 -1.65
N HIS A 86 11.02 -3.04 -2.84
CA HIS A 86 11.11 -2.24 -4.05
C HIS A 86 9.82 -1.44 -4.23
N ILE A 87 9.94 -0.12 -4.29
CA ILE A 87 8.80 0.81 -4.43
C ILE A 87 8.95 1.54 -5.77
N PHE A 88 7.91 1.47 -6.59
CA PHE A 88 7.78 2.16 -7.86
C PHE A 88 6.59 3.11 -7.77
N THR A 89 6.80 4.38 -8.15
CA THR A 89 5.72 5.36 -8.20
C THR A 89 5.84 6.22 -9.45
N CYS A 90 4.71 6.64 -10.00
CA CYS A 90 4.70 7.54 -11.14
C CYS A 90 5.05 8.97 -10.73
N SER A 91 4.62 9.39 -9.54
CA SER A 91 4.92 10.71 -9.00
C SER A 91 5.16 10.66 -7.50
N LEU A 92 6.18 11.41 -7.06
CA LEU A 92 6.45 11.67 -5.65
C LEU A 92 6.06 13.11 -5.34
N ASP A 93 5.01 13.28 -4.54
CA ASP A 93 4.50 14.58 -4.15
C ASP A 93 5.22 15.16 -2.93
N LYS A 94 4.84 16.37 -2.50
CA LYS A 94 5.55 17.11 -1.46
C LYS A 94 5.40 16.50 -0.07
N GLY A 95 4.24 15.93 0.24
CA GLY A 95 3.96 15.35 1.55
C GLY A 95 2.48 15.13 1.81
N LEU A 96 2.12 15.08 3.10
CA LEU A 96 0.75 14.90 3.56
C LEU A 96 0.24 16.17 4.25
N ASN A 97 -1.05 16.47 4.07
CA ASN A 97 -1.73 17.49 4.84
C ASN A 97 -2.16 16.97 6.23
N LYS A 98 -2.82 17.82 7.03
CA LYS A 98 -3.30 17.45 8.38
C LYS A 98 -4.29 16.27 8.37
N LYS A 99 -5.05 16.08 7.28
CA LYS A 99 -5.99 14.98 7.09
C LYS A 99 -5.35 13.73 6.49
N LYS A 100 -4.01 13.71 6.32
CA LYS A 100 -3.24 12.61 5.72
C LYS A 100 -3.51 12.38 4.24
N TYR A 101 -4.00 13.37 3.52
CA TYR A 101 -4.06 13.36 2.06
C TYR A 101 -2.74 13.83 1.45
N ILE A 102 -2.38 13.25 0.31
CA ILE A 102 -1.19 13.63 -0.46
C ILE A 102 -1.38 15.03 -1.03
N VAL A 103 -0.39 15.90 -0.86
CA VAL A 103 -0.39 17.27 -1.42
C VAL A 103 0.84 17.50 -2.29
N PRO A 104 0.65 18.09 -3.47
CA PRO A 104 -0.60 18.62 -4.03
C PRO A 104 -1.65 17.54 -4.34
N GLY A 105 -1.26 16.32 -4.73
CA GLY A 105 -2.11 15.16 -4.91
C GLY A 105 -3.42 15.42 -5.65
N LEU A 106 -4.43 14.59 -5.35
CA LEU A 106 -5.77 14.69 -5.94
C LEU A 106 -6.91 14.52 -4.92
N GLY A 107 -6.62 14.59 -3.63
CA GLY A 107 -7.59 14.34 -2.56
C GLY A 107 -7.85 12.85 -2.35
N ASP A 108 -9.10 12.48 -2.11
CA ASP A 108 -9.53 11.08 -2.01
C ASP A 108 -9.91 10.52 -3.38
N ALA A 109 -9.15 9.50 -3.83
CA ALA A 109 -9.37 8.88 -5.13
C ALA A 109 -10.71 8.13 -5.21
N GLY A 110 -11.11 7.50 -4.10
CA GLY A 110 -12.38 6.77 -4.00
C GLY A 110 -13.57 7.72 -4.15
N ASP A 111 -13.58 8.81 -3.41
CA ASP A 111 -14.62 9.83 -3.48
C ASP A 111 -14.72 10.43 -4.89
N ARG A 112 -13.60 10.76 -5.51
CA ARG A 112 -13.57 11.27 -6.88
C ARG A 112 -14.11 10.28 -7.90
N TYR A 113 -13.74 9.02 -7.78
CA TYR A 113 -14.16 7.96 -8.69
C TYR A 113 -15.67 7.65 -8.54
N MET A 114 -16.16 7.61 -7.30
CA MET A 114 -17.55 7.28 -6.98
C MET A 114 -18.49 8.51 -7.00
N GLY A 115 -17.96 9.72 -7.08
CA GLY A 115 -18.75 10.95 -7.07
C GLY A 115 -19.35 11.31 -5.70
N THR A 116 -18.68 10.90 -4.65
CA THR A 116 -19.10 11.15 -3.24
C THR A 116 -18.37 12.31 -2.58
#